data_8eba00c25db054bbf3a7aebfe16d4b46
#
_entry.id   8eba00c25db054bbf3a7aebfe16d4b46
#
_cell.length_a   1.000
_cell.length_b   1.000
_cell.length_c   1.000
_cell.angle_alpha   90.00
_cell.angle_beta   90.00
_cell.angle_gamma   90.00
#
_symmetry.space_group_name_H-M   'P 1'
#
loop_
_entity.id
_entity.type
_entity.pdbx_description
1 polymer ?
#
loop_
_entity_poly.entity_id
_entity_poly.type
_entity_poly.pdbx_seq_one_letter_code
_entity_poly.pdbx_strand_id
1 'polypeptide(L)'
;MILRYRVSLPGIKGFARVYDLKPNTTLYEFHKKMRDDMDFSHDQLIQFKGLDKAGALVARYGMFDLGAGAVDDVTLADTLNKGIFSFTYFYNVTDRKSVIVTFDGEAEEVPGKVYPLLTETKGPNPIEFENGYVAYEDLPDDQKHLPGESSWGKSDEPGDDDSEDVPDVTEDIDDDDDDDDDDLKSSYDEDSDIIYDGSEELSL
;
A
#
# COMPACT_ATOMS: atom_id res chain seq x y z
N MET A 1 -15.40 -21.85 16.44
CA MET A 1 -14.96 -20.47 16.75
C MET A 1 -13.97 -20.07 15.66
N ILE A 2 -14.21 -18.95 15.03
CA ILE A 2 -13.36 -18.33 13.99
C ILE A 2 -12.97 -16.95 14.50
N LEU A 3 -11.74 -16.54 14.23
CA LEU A 3 -11.23 -15.22 14.55
C LEU A 3 -11.31 -14.35 13.30
N ARG A 4 -11.91 -13.17 13.40
CA ARG A 4 -11.99 -12.21 12.31
C ARG A 4 -10.95 -11.13 12.48
N TYR A 5 -10.21 -10.89 11.41
CA TYR A 5 -9.21 -9.83 11.33
C TYR A 5 -9.48 -8.93 10.14
N ARG A 6 -9.36 -7.62 10.39
CA ARG A 6 -9.45 -6.58 9.36
C ARG A 6 -8.06 -6.04 9.07
N VAL A 7 -7.73 -6.00 7.78
CA VAL A 7 -6.49 -5.40 7.26
C VAL A 7 -6.83 -4.05 6.63
N SER A 8 -6.08 -3.03 6.99
CA SER A 8 -6.24 -1.65 6.49
C SER A 8 -4.90 -1.00 6.19
N LEU A 9 -4.92 0.01 5.34
CA LEU A 9 -3.76 0.89 5.10
C LEU A 9 -3.84 2.11 6.01
N PRO A 10 -2.71 2.53 6.62
CA PRO A 10 -2.69 3.73 7.45
C PRO A 10 -3.14 4.96 6.68
N GLY A 11 -4.16 5.66 7.19
CA GLY A 11 -4.66 6.90 6.59
C GLY A 11 -5.54 6.75 5.34
N ILE A 12 -5.78 5.53 4.86
CA ILE A 12 -6.58 5.26 3.65
C ILE A 12 -7.89 4.56 4.03
N LYS A 13 -9.02 5.18 3.73
CA LYS A 13 -10.38 4.67 3.98
C LYS A 13 -10.89 3.75 2.86
N GLY A 14 -10.35 3.94 1.67
CA GLY A 14 -10.73 3.21 0.46
C GLY A 14 -10.18 1.79 0.37
N PHE A 15 -9.47 1.30 1.39
CA PHE A 15 -8.87 -0.03 1.41
C PHE A 15 -9.28 -0.83 2.65
N ALA A 16 -9.76 -2.05 2.44
CA ALA A 16 -9.92 -3.06 3.49
C ALA A 16 -9.87 -4.48 2.93
N ARG A 17 -9.36 -5.41 3.73
CA ARG A 17 -9.49 -6.87 3.56
C ARG A 17 -9.93 -7.46 4.87
N VAL A 18 -10.91 -8.36 4.87
CA VAL A 18 -11.39 -9.04 6.07
C VAL A 18 -11.13 -10.53 5.92
N TYR A 19 -10.50 -11.09 6.93
CA TYR A 19 -10.13 -12.50 6.97
C TYR A 19 -10.78 -13.21 8.14
N ASP A 20 -11.34 -14.37 7.86
CA ASP A 20 -11.76 -15.32 8.86
C ASP A 20 -10.71 -16.43 8.97
N LEU A 21 -10.22 -16.68 10.19
CA LEU A 21 -9.11 -17.58 10.48
C LEU A 21 -9.42 -18.50 11.65
N LYS A 22 -8.85 -19.68 11.65
CA LYS A 22 -8.92 -20.58 12.82
C LYS A 22 -7.98 -20.07 13.93
N PRO A 23 -8.30 -20.29 15.20
CA PRO A 23 -7.43 -19.90 16.30
C PRO A 23 -6.02 -20.49 16.25
N ASN A 24 -5.90 -21.72 15.72
CA ASN A 24 -4.64 -22.43 15.54
C ASN A 24 -3.88 -22.06 14.26
N THR A 25 -4.38 -21.13 13.44
CA THR A 25 -3.66 -20.58 12.29
C THR A 25 -2.41 -19.87 12.80
N THR A 26 -1.25 -20.19 12.22
CA THR A 26 0.01 -19.54 12.56
C THR A 26 0.11 -18.17 11.91
N LEU A 27 0.96 -17.28 12.45
CA LEU A 27 1.25 -16.00 11.82
C LEU A 27 1.86 -16.17 10.42
N TYR A 28 2.59 -17.27 10.20
CA TYR A 28 3.15 -17.61 8.88
C TYR A 28 2.07 -17.99 7.86
N GLU A 29 1.10 -18.83 8.26
CA GLU A 29 -0.03 -19.18 7.39
C GLU A 29 -0.85 -17.94 7.02
N PHE A 30 -1.09 -17.08 8.00
CA PHE A 30 -1.79 -15.81 7.78
C PHE A 30 -0.99 -14.88 6.87
N HIS A 31 0.33 -14.75 7.08
CA HIS A 31 1.23 -14.03 6.19
C HIS A 31 1.11 -14.51 4.75
N LYS A 32 1.21 -15.83 4.52
CA LYS A 32 1.10 -16.40 3.16
C LYS A 32 -0.21 -16.01 2.50
N LYS A 33 -1.32 -16.12 3.23
CA LYS A 33 -2.63 -15.78 2.72
C LYS A 33 -2.74 -14.30 2.35
N MET A 34 -2.29 -13.39 3.24
CA MET A 34 -2.27 -11.96 2.96
C MET A 34 -1.38 -11.60 1.78
N ARG A 35 -0.22 -12.24 1.67
CA ARG A 35 0.72 -12.03 0.56
C ARG A 35 0.08 -12.39 -0.78
N ASP A 36 -0.54 -13.58 -0.84
CA ASP A 36 -1.14 -14.08 -2.07
C ASP A 36 -2.38 -13.25 -2.49
N ASP A 37 -3.20 -12.79 -1.53
CA ASP A 37 -4.41 -12.00 -1.81
C ASP A 37 -4.13 -10.53 -2.13
N MET A 38 -3.02 -9.96 -1.64
CA MET A 38 -2.65 -8.55 -1.82
C MET A 38 -1.46 -8.36 -2.77
N ASP A 39 -0.98 -9.45 -3.38
CA ASP A 39 0.11 -9.46 -4.36
C ASP A 39 1.42 -8.87 -3.82
N PHE A 40 1.74 -9.18 -2.55
CA PHE A 40 3.01 -8.78 -1.98
C PHE A 40 4.17 -9.63 -2.49
N SER A 41 5.34 -9.02 -2.63
CA SER A 41 6.56 -9.70 -3.08
C SER A 41 6.94 -10.89 -2.19
N HIS A 42 7.44 -11.97 -2.82
CA HIS A 42 7.74 -13.24 -2.15
C HIS A 42 9.12 -13.28 -1.47
N ASP A 43 10.00 -12.40 -1.85
CA ASP A 43 11.43 -12.38 -1.47
C ASP A 43 11.76 -11.36 -0.37
N GLN A 44 10.73 -10.71 0.19
CA GLN A 44 10.91 -9.69 1.20
C GLN A 44 10.87 -10.26 2.63
N LEU A 45 11.71 -9.68 3.49
CA LEU A 45 11.63 -9.94 4.92
C LEU A 45 10.35 -9.33 5.50
N ILE A 46 9.71 -10.10 6.37
CA ILE A 46 8.47 -9.70 7.03
C ILE A 46 8.67 -9.54 8.55
N GLN A 47 7.82 -8.71 9.14
CA GLN A 47 7.75 -8.57 10.58
C GLN A 47 6.32 -8.23 11.03
N PHE A 48 5.86 -8.87 12.09
CA PHE A 48 4.67 -8.48 12.83
C PHE A 48 5.08 -7.78 14.12
N LYS A 49 4.59 -6.58 14.36
CA LYS A 49 4.64 -5.88 15.65
C LYS A 49 3.28 -6.01 16.31
N GLY A 50 3.18 -6.85 17.33
CA GLY A 50 1.94 -7.06 18.09
C GLY A 50 1.71 -5.95 19.09
N LEU A 51 0.52 -5.36 19.06
CA LEU A 51 0.10 -4.24 19.89
C LEU A 51 -1.09 -4.63 20.74
N ASP A 52 -1.14 -4.11 21.95
CA ASP A 52 -2.30 -4.24 22.83
C ASP A 52 -3.46 -3.32 22.43
N LYS A 53 -4.55 -3.31 23.22
CA LYS A 53 -5.71 -2.43 22.98
C LYS A 53 -5.39 -0.93 23.11
N ALA A 54 -4.32 -0.58 23.82
CA ALA A 54 -3.86 0.79 23.98
C ALA A 54 -2.87 1.21 22.87
N GLY A 55 -2.50 0.28 21.99
CA GLY A 55 -1.51 0.51 20.93
C GLY A 55 -0.06 0.36 21.41
N ALA A 56 0.17 -0.14 22.63
CA ALA A 56 1.51 -0.38 23.13
C ALA A 56 2.09 -1.67 22.54
N LEU A 57 3.40 -1.64 22.21
CA LEU A 57 4.10 -2.81 21.68
C LEU A 57 4.24 -3.89 22.75
N VAL A 58 3.68 -5.07 22.48
CA VAL A 58 3.78 -6.26 23.33
C VAL A 58 4.87 -7.20 22.86
N ALA A 59 4.92 -7.49 21.55
CA ALA A 59 5.85 -8.46 21.00
C ALA A 59 6.20 -8.16 19.54
N ARG A 60 7.31 -8.76 19.07
CA ARG A 60 7.71 -8.74 17.66
C ARG A 60 7.91 -10.17 17.19
N TYR A 61 7.41 -10.47 16.00
CA TYR A 61 7.52 -11.77 15.37
C TYR A 61 8.11 -11.59 13.96
N GLY A 62 9.04 -12.46 13.59
CA GLY A 62 9.67 -12.47 12.28
C GLY A 62 9.85 -13.90 11.79
N MET A 63 10.52 -14.07 10.64
CA MET A 63 10.90 -15.39 10.12
C MET A 63 11.84 -16.13 11.08
N PHE A 64 12.54 -15.39 11.94
CA PHE A 64 13.37 -15.91 13.02
C PHE A 64 12.78 -15.44 14.34
N ASP A 65 13.07 -16.18 15.42
CA ASP A 65 12.64 -15.78 16.77
C ASP A 65 13.29 -14.46 17.18
N LEU A 66 12.47 -13.46 17.43
CA LEU A 66 12.87 -12.12 17.90
C LEU A 66 12.65 -11.95 19.41
N GLY A 67 12.55 -13.05 20.14
CA GLY A 67 12.34 -13.10 21.59
C GLY A 67 10.92 -13.42 22.04
N ALA A 68 10.01 -13.67 21.08
CA ALA A 68 8.61 -14.02 21.38
C ALA A 68 8.12 -15.27 20.63
N GLY A 69 8.97 -15.90 19.87
CA GLY A 69 8.76 -16.99 18.95
C GLY A 69 8.84 -16.57 17.49
N ALA A 70 9.05 -17.51 16.59
CA ALA A 70 9.00 -17.29 15.15
C ALA A 70 7.56 -17.33 14.62
N VAL A 71 7.32 -16.79 13.43
CA VAL A 71 5.96 -16.68 12.85
C VAL A 71 5.31 -18.02 12.54
N ASP A 72 6.09 -19.07 12.35
CA ASP A 72 5.64 -20.45 12.10
C ASP A 72 5.25 -21.20 13.37
N ASP A 73 5.79 -20.80 14.53
CA ASP A 73 5.51 -21.42 15.84
C ASP A 73 4.36 -20.74 16.60
N VAL A 74 4.04 -19.50 16.26
CA VAL A 74 3.08 -18.67 17.03
C VAL A 74 1.72 -18.66 16.34
N THR A 75 0.69 -19.07 17.08
CA THR A 75 -0.70 -19.06 16.60
C THR A 75 -1.42 -17.75 16.94
N LEU A 76 -2.52 -17.47 16.21
CA LEU A 76 -3.37 -16.31 16.52
C LEU A 76 -3.98 -16.39 17.93
N ALA A 77 -4.32 -17.59 18.40
CA ALA A 77 -4.77 -17.78 19.77
C ALA A 77 -3.71 -17.39 20.80
N ASP A 78 -2.44 -17.74 20.56
CA ASP A 78 -1.34 -17.37 21.45
C ASP A 78 -1.15 -15.86 21.53
N THR A 79 -1.34 -15.16 20.40
CA THR A 79 -1.23 -13.70 20.37
C THR A 79 -2.36 -13.02 21.15
N LEU A 80 -3.59 -13.50 21.01
CA LEU A 80 -4.73 -13.00 21.81
C LEU A 80 -4.56 -13.28 23.30
N ASN A 81 -4.04 -14.46 23.68
CA ASN A 81 -3.74 -14.82 25.07
C ASN A 81 -2.66 -13.90 25.68
N LYS A 82 -1.73 -13.38 24.86
CA LYS A 82 -0.73 -12.38 25.27
C LYS A 82 -1.30 -10.94 25.29
N GLY A 83 -2.59 -10.75 24.98
CA GLY A 83 -3.24 -9.44 24.96
C GLY A 83 -2.94 -8.62 23.70
N ILE A 84 -2.54 -9.27 22.60
CA ILE A 84 -2.31 -8.62 21.32
C ILE A 84 -3.61 -8.60 20.53
N PHE A 85 -4.10 -7.40 20.19
CA PHE A 85 -5.34 -7.19 19.45
C PHE A 85 -5.14 -6.58 18.08
N SER A 86 -3.95 -6.07 17.80
CA SER A 86 -3.59 -5.56 16.49
C SER A 86 -2.13 -5.81 16.17
N PHE A 87 -1.82 -5.77 14.88
CA PHE A 87 -0.45 -5.86 14.40
C PHE A 87 -0.18 -4.74 13.41
N THR A 88 1.02 -4.16 13.48
CA THR A 88 1.62 -3.54 12.31
C THR A 88 2.38 -4.64 11.58
N TYR A 89 1.85 -5.08 10.45
CA TYR A 89 2.48 -6.10 9.62
C TYR A 89 3.28 -5.44 8.52
N PHE A 90 4.60 -5.59 8.62
CA PHE A 90 5.54 -5.15 7.58
C PHE A 90 5.68 -6.27 6.56
N TYR A 91 5.18 -6.03 5.36
CA TYR A 91 5.36 -6.94 4.22
C TYR A 91 6.67 -6.68 3.46
N ASN A 92 7.29 -5.51 3.70
CA ASN A 92 8.64 -5.17 3.30
C ASN A 92 9.31 -4.37 4.42
N VAL A 93 10.22 -5.00 5.15
CA VAL A 93 10.91 -4.38 6.30
C VAL A 93 11.91 -3.33 5.82
N THR A 94 12.56 -3.55 4.69
CA THR A 94 13.59 -2.66 4.12
C THR A 94 12.99 -1.31 3.77
N ASP A 95 11.89 -1.30 3.04
CA ASP A 95 11.20 -0.08 2.61
C ASP A 95 10.18 0.42 3.65
N ARG A 96 10.07 -0.29 4.79
CA ARG A 96 9.11 0.01 5.88
C ARG A 96 7.65 0.02 5.44
N LYS A 97 7.32 -0.75 4.41
CA LYS A 97 5.95 -0.88 3.92
C LYS A 97 5.15 -1.79 4.82
N SER A 98 3.97 -1.34 5.25
CA SER A 98 3.16 -2.06 6.23
C SER A 98 1.68 -1.84 6.06
N VAL A 99 0.91 -2.79 6.57
CA VAL A 99 -0.53 -2.68 6.78
C VAL A 99 -0.84 -2.87 8.26
N ILE A 100 -2.00 -2.37 8.69
CA ILE A 100 -2.52 -2.58 10.03
C ILE A 100 -3.49 -3.76 9.97
N VAL A 101 -3.27 -4.74 10.85
CA VAL A 101 -4.12 -5.92 11.02
C VAL A 101 -4.76 -5.83 12.39
N THR A 102 -6.08 -5.74 12.46
CA THR A 102 -6.82 -5.56 13.72
C THR A 102 -7.78 -6.72 13.93
N PHE A 103 -7.81 -7.25 15.16
CA PHE A 103 -8.80 -8.22 15.56
C PHE A 103 -10.18 -7.56 15.65
N ASP A 104 -11.13 -8.04 14.83
CA ASP A 104 -12.48 -7.48 14.66
C ASP A 104 -13.55 -8.31 15.41
N GLY A 105 -13.11 -9.34 16.15
CA GLY A 105 -13.97 -10.18 16.94
C GLY A 105 -14.00 -11.64 16.50
N GLU A 106 -14.98 -12.36 17.01
CA GLU A 106 -15.21 -13.77 16.70
C GLU A 106 -16.34 -13.91 15.68
N ALA A 107 -16.24 -14.93 14.83
CA ALA A 107 -17.24 -15.29 13.86
C ALA A 107 -17.63 -16.78 13.98
N GLU A 108 -18.76 -17.14 13.44
CA GLU A 108 -19.18 -18.54 13.37
C GLU A 108 -18.46 -19.27 12.24
N GLU A 109 -18.09 -20.52 12.49
CA GLU A 109 -17.48 -21.35 11.47
C GLU A 109 -18.54 -21.76 10.44
N VAL A 110 -18.26 -21.51 9.16
CA VAL A 110 -19.13 -21.90 8.06
C VAL A 110 -18.73 -23.30 7.59
N PRO A 111 -19.64 -24.29 7.68
CA PRO A 111 -19.34 -25.66 7.25
C PRO A 111 -18.92 -25.72 5.78
N GLY A 112 -17.87 -26.49 5.49
CA GLY A 112 -17.38 -26.70 4.12
C GLY A 112 -16.48 -25.58 3.58
N LYS A 113 -16.17 -24.55 4.35
CA LYS A 113 -15.17 -23.54 3.98
C LYS A 113 -13.78 -23.91 4.47
N VAL A 114 -12.79 -23.55 3.67
CA VAL A 114 -11.36 -23.72 4.00
C VAL A 114 -10.83 -22.40 4.55
N TYR A 115 -10.14 -22.46 5.66
CA TYR A 115 -9.52 -21.30 6.32
C TYR A 115 -7.99 -21.38 6.19
N PRO A 116 -7.30 -20.23 6.07
CA PRO A 116 -7.73 -18.82 6.08
C PRO A 116 -8.66 -18.44 4.93
N LEU A 117 -9.73 -17.70 5.19
CA LEU A 117 -10.72 -17.27 4.21
C LEU A 117 -10.79 -15.73 4.13
N LEU A 118 -10.58 -15.18 2.93
CA LEU A 118 -10.86 -13.78 2.64
C LEU A 118 -12.38 -13.62 2.44
N THR A 119 -13.03 -12.82 3.31
CA THR A 119 -14.49 -12.65 3.32
C THR A 119 -14.94 -11.32 2.74
N GLU A 120 -14.11 -10.27 2.83
CA GLU A 120 -14.42 -8.95 2.30
C GLU A 120 -13.18 -8.35 1.63
N THR A 121 -13.41 -7.71 0.48
CA THR A 121 -12.40 -6.98 -0.28
C THR A 121 -12.95 -5.60 -0.64
N LYS A 122 -12.25 -4.55 -0.23
CA LYS A 122 -12.55 -3.17 -0.59
C LYS A 122 -11.30 -2.51 -1.18
N GLY A 123 -11.48 -1.85 -2.31
CA GLY A 123 -10.39 -1.17 -3.03
C GLY A 123 -9.38 -2.11 -3.71
N PRO A 124 -8.48 -1.56 -4.52
CA PRO A 124 -7.41 -2.32 -5.18
C PRO A 124 -6.34 -2.80 -4.19
N ASN A 125 -5.30 -3.47 -4.67
CA ASN A 125 -4.19 -3.90 -3.84
C ASN A 125 -3.31 -2.70 -3.38
N PRO A 126 -2.58 -2.84 -2.26
CA PRO A 126 -1.79 -1.74 -1.69
C PRO A 126 -0.82 -1.06 -2.66
N ILE A 127 -0.28 -1.79 -3.62
CA ILE A 127 0.64 -1.26 -4.64
C ILE A 127 -0.02 -0.18 -5.51
N GLU A 128 -1.32 -0.28 -5.76
CA GLU A 128 -2.03 0.71 -6.58
C GLU A 128 -2.11 2.07 -5.89
N PHE A 129 -2.25 2.07 -4.55
CA PHE A 129 -2.22 3.31 -3.76
C PHE A 129 -0.81 3.93 -3.76
N GLU A 130 0.24 3.11 -3.77
CA GLU A 130 1.62 3.58 -3.93
C GLU A 130 1.84 4.18 -5.34
N ASN A 131 1.17 3.65 -6.37
CA ASN A 131 1.20 4.13 -7.74
C ASN A 131 0.30 5.37 -7.98
N GLY A 132 -0.30 5.92 -6.94
CA GLY A 132 -1.09 7.16 -6.99
C GLY A 132 -2.59 6.97 -7.15
N TYR A 133 -3.11 5.75 -6.99
CA TYR A 133 -4.55 5.54 -6.91
C TYR A 133 -5.12 6.23 -5.66
N VAL A 134 -6.18 7.00 -5.84
CA VAL A 134 -6.94 7.64 -4.74
C VAL A 134 -8.39 7.15 -4.80
N ALA A 135 -8.83 6.51 -3.72
CA ALA A 135 -10.22 6.08 -3.62
C ALA A 135 -11.15 7.28 -3.42
N TYR A 136 -12.39 7.17 -3.89
CA TYR A 136 -13.38 8.24 -3.76
C TYR A 136 -13.58 8.71 -2.31
N GLU A 137 -13.54 7.78 -1.35
CA GLU A 137 -13.67 8.08 0.08
C GLU A 137 -12.50 8.89 0.66
N ASP A 138 -11.33 8.80 0.01
CA ASP A 138 -10.11 9.49 0.41
C ASP A 138 -9.92 10.83 -0.29
N LEU A 139 -10.75 11.15 -1.30
CA LEU A 139 -10.75 12.46 -1.95
C LEU A 139 -11.16 13.57 -0.97
N PRO A 140 -10.60 14.77 -1.10
CA PRO A 140 -11.10 15.97 -0.44
C PRO A 140 -12.56 16.25 -0.81
N ASP A 141 -13.33 16.83 0.11
CA ASP A 141 -14.77 17.00 -0.08
C ASP A 141 -15.13 17.93 -1.27
N ASP A 142 -14.24 18.85 -1.62
CA ASP A 142 -14.35 19.72 -2.81
C ASP A 142 -14.14 18.97 -4.13
N GLN A 143 -13.56 17.78 -4.10
CA GLN A 143 -13.34 16.94 -5.27
C GLN A 143 -14.30 15.75 -5.37
N LYS A 144 -15.17 15.59 -4.38
CA LYS A 144 -16.22 14.54 -4.36
C LYS A 144 -17.44 14.96 -5.14
N HIS A 145 -17.35 15.02 -6.47
CA HIS A 145 -18.50 15.22 -7.34
C HIS A 145 -19.04 13.90 -7.86
N LEU A 146 -20.35 13.69 -7.79
CA LEU A 146 -20.99 12.53 -8.41
C LEU A 146 -20.93 12.68 -9.95
N PRO A 147 -20.72 11.57 -10.70
CA PRO A 147 -20.83 11.59 -12.16
C PRO A 147 -22.23 12.08 -12.55
N GLY A 148 -22.37 13.29 -13.09
CA GLY A 148 -23.62 13.93 -13.46
C GLY A 148 -23.98 15.20 -12.68
N GLU A 149 -23.30 15.52 -11.57
CA GLU A 149 -23.34 16.83 -10.95
C GLU A 149 -22.36 17.78 -11.69
N SER A 150 -22.68 18.10 -12.93
CA SER A 150 -22.12 19.26 -13.57
C SER A 150 -22.61 20.50 -12.80
N SER A 151 -21.71 21.40 -12.51
CA SER A 151 -21.90 22.66 -11.80
C SER A 151 -23.10 23.48 -12.36
N TRP A 152 -24.30 23.12 -11.93
CA TRP A 152 -25.49 23.96 -12.14
C TRP A 152 -25.61 24.81 -10.87
N GLY A 153 -24.96 25.96 -10.84
CA GLY A 153 -25.10 26.84 -9.70
C GLY A 153 -24.05 27.91 -9.56
N LYS A 154 -23.59 28.51 -10.65
CA LYS A 154 -23.23 29.93 -10.66
C LYS A 154 -23.98 30.56 -11.81
N SER A 155 -25.19 31.01 -11.51
CA SER A 155 -25.86 31.99 -12.32
C SER A 155 -25.05 33.29 -12.19
N ASP A 156 -24.21 33.55 -13.16
CA ASP A 156 -23.78 34.90 -13.45
C ASP A 156 -25.04 35.61 -13.92
N GLU A 157 -25.48 36.60 -13.15
CA GLU A 157 -26.47 37.57 -13.56
C GLU A 157 -25.97 38.19 -14.88
N PRO A 158 -26.82 38.32 -15.90
CA PRO A 158 -26.45 39.07 -17.09
C PRO A 158 -26.45 40.56 -16.77
N GLY A 159 -25.27 41.12 -16.64
CA GLY A 159 -25.10 42.56 -16.75
C GLY A 159 -25.33 42.96 -18.21
N ASP A 160 -26.44 43.71 -18.44
CA ASP A 160 -26.61 44.50 -19.65
C ASP A 160 -25.42 45.42 -19.82
N ASP A 161 -24.67 45.29 -20.88
CA ASP A 161 -24.02 46.43 -21.52
C ASP A 161 -23.89 46.19 -23.01
N ASP A 162 -24.65 47.02 -23.71
CA ASP A 162 -24.74 47.25 -25.13
C ASP A 162 -23.47 47.96 -25.61
N SER A 163 -22.72 47.33 -26.51
CA SER A 163 -21.97 48.09 -27.52
C SER A 163 -21.42 47.18 -28.63
N GLU A 164 -21.99 47.42 -29.79
CA GLU A 164 -21.48 47.03 -31.09
C GLU A 164 -20.04 47.51 -31.29
N ASP A 165 -19.17 46.67 -31.81
CA ASP A 165 -18.27 47.01 -32.89
C ASP A 165 -17.53 45.72 -33.38
N VAL A 166 -17.80 45.43 -34.65
CA VAL A 166 -16.98 44.51 -35.44
C VAL A 166 -15.96 45.38 -36.20
N PRO A 167 -14.71 44.96 -36.34
CA PRO A 167 -14.22 44.70 -37.68
C PRO A 167 -13.40 43.45 -37.85
N ASP A 168 -13.83 42.72 -38.85
CA ASP A 168 -13.10 41.86 -39.78
C ASP A 168 -11.64 42.32 -40.05
N VAL A 169 -10.65 41.47 -39.85
CA VAL A 169 -9.39 41.45 -40.61
C VAL A 169 -8.87 40.05 -40.73
N THR A 170 -8.85 39.57 -41.95
CA THR A 170 -8.16 38.41 -42.54
C THR A 170 -6.64 38.54 -42.54
N GLU A 171 -6.01 37.36 -42.69
CA GLU A 171 -4.64 37.08 -43.24
C GLU A 171 -3.47 37.36 -42.26
N ASP A 172 -2.52 36.49 -42.07
CA ASP A 172 -1.69 35.75 -43.01
C ASP A 172 -1.01 34.55 -42.34
N ILE A 173 -0.74 33.57 -43.18
CA ILE A 173 0.09 32.40 -43.00
C ILE A 173 1.55 32.84 -43.14
N ASP A 174 2.43 32.45 -42.26
CA ASP A 174 3.83 32.29 -42.58
C ASP A 174 4.40 31.04 -41.90
N ASP A 175 4.71 30.09 -42.78
CA ASP A 175 5.66 29.00 -42.57
C ASP A 175 7.06 29.59 -42.33
N ASP A 176 7.74 29.08 -41.33
CA ASP A 176 9.21 29.02 -41.38
C ASP A 176 9.68 27.80 -40.63
N ASP A 177 10.17 26.85 -41.44
CA ASP A 177 11.09 25.80 -41.09
C ASP A 177 12.38 26.41 -40.52
N ASP A 178 12.87 25.84 -39.43
CA ASP A 178 14.30 25.81 -39.19
C ASP A 178 14.68 24.56 -38.39
N ASP A 179 15.29 23.63 -39.11
CA ASP A 179 16.17 22.59 -38.64
C ASP A 179 17.33 23.18 -37.84
N ASP A 180 17.60 22.64 -36.67
CA ASP A 180 18.95 22.63 -36.12
C ASP A 180 19.20 21.35 -35.33
N ASP A 181 19.89 20.44 -36.01
CA ASP A 181 20.74 19.40 -35.49
C ASP A 181 21.78 20.00 -34.53
N ASP A 182 21.88 19.49 -33.33
CA ASP A 182 23.16 19.54 -32.62
C ASP A 182 23.41 18.27 -31.80
N ASP A 183 24.26 17.48 -32.43
CA ASP A 183 25.12 16.44 -31.86
C ASP A 183 25.83 16.91 -30.59
N LEU A 184 25.68 16.18 -29.49
CA LEU A 184 26.72 16.13 -28.49
C LEU A 184 26.98 14.72 -28.01
N LYS A 185 28.07 14.22 -28.58
CA LYS A 185 28.83 13.03 -28.25
C LYS A 185 29.25 12.97 -26.79
N SER A 186 29.09 11.77 -26.27
CA SER A 186 30.06 10.96 -25.52
C SER A 186 31.03 11.63 -24.54
N SER A 187 31.02 11.15 -23.33
CA SER A 187 32.28 10.72 -22.73
C SER A 187 31.99 9.58 -21.73
N TYR A 188 32.45 8.43 -22.17
CA TYR A 188 32.73 7.31 -21.28
C TYR A 188 34.03 7.66 -20.57
N ASP A 189 34.04 7.60 -19.24
CA ASP A 189 35.27 7.42 -18.50
C ASP A 189 35.21 6.06 -17.81
N GLU A 190 36.05 5.19 -18.33
CA GLU A 190 36.52 3.95 -17.76
C GLU A 190 37.44 4.25 -16.59
N ASP A 191 37.61 3.24 -15.80
CA ASP A 191 38.67 2.97 -14.82
C ASP A 191 38.45 3.38 -13.36
N SER A 192 38.11 2.36 -12.58
CA SER A 192 39.00 2.00 -11.47
C SER A 192 38.75 0.57 -11.01
N ASP A 193 39.59 -0.31 -11.53
CA ASP A 193 39.92 -1.61 -10.94
C ASP A 193 40.35 -1.44 -9.49
N ILE A 194 39.54 -1.92 -8.55
CA ILE A 194 40.03 -2.19 -7.22
C ILE A 194 40.28 -3.68 -7.11
N ILE A 195 41.54 -4.02 -7.33
CA ILE A 195 42.14 -5.32 -7.03
C ILE A 195 42.11 -5.50 -5.49
N TYR A 196 41.29 -6.44 -5.03
CA TYR A 196 41.37 -6.90 -3.65
C TYR A 196 42.38 -8.03 -3.59
N ASP A 197 43.55 -7.70 -3.06
CA ASP A 197 44.61 -8.66 -2.73
C ASP A 197 44.28 -9.34 -1.40
N GLY A 198 43.93 -10.63 -1.52
CA GLY A 198 43.63 -11.48 -0.38
C GLY A 198 44.94 -12.17 0.11
N SER A 199 45.53 -11.64 1.15
CA SER A 199 46.46 -12.42 1.94
C SER A 199 46.65 -11.81 3.33
N GLU A 200 45.97 -12.36 4.33
CA GLU A 200 46.55 -12.39 5.68
C GLU A 200 46.34 -13.77 6.30
N GLU A 201 47.47 -14.36 6.60
CA GLU A 201 47.66 -15.68 7.13
C GLU A 201 47.16 -15.80 8.57
N LEU A 202 46.59 -16.98 8.83
CA LEU A 202 46.45 -17.56 10.17
C LEU A 202 47.80 -17.76 10.83
N SER A 203 47.98 -17.20 12.02
CA SER A 203 49.02 -17.67 12.98
C SER A 203 48.48 -17.71 14.39
N LEU A 204 48.34 -18.95 14.88
CA LEU A 204 48.38 -19.48 16.26
C LEU A 204 47.45 -18.85 17.30
#